data_c13b4c89c590cd747647a430f7d5dad7
#
_entry.id   c13b4c89c590cd747647a430f7d5dad7
#
_cell.length_a   1.000
_cell.length_b   1.000
_cell.length_c   1.000
_cell.angle_alpha   90.00
_cell.angle_beta   90.00
_cell.angle_gamma   90.00
#
_symmetry.space_group_name_H-M   'P 1'
#
loop_
_entity.id
_entity.type
_entity.pdbx_description
1 polymer ?
#
loop_
_entity_poly.entity_id
_entity_poly.type
_entity_poly.pdbx_seq_one_letter_code
_entity_poly.pdbx_strand_id
1 'polypeptide(L)'
;MLLYHAAARLRAGAFNYISLESALSDAGLISQIPMNRVTLMSSGRSATLSCGLYGTIEFVHTKKGPAELADQLVYDSRCHLWRASVALALRDMKAARRDLDLVQEEVADDAL
;
A
#
# COMPACT_ATOMS: atom_id res chain seq x y z
N MET A 1 -6.19 12.43 0.53
CA MET A 1 -4.85 12.93 0.17
C MET A 1 -3.98 13.32 1.35
N LEU A 2 -4.57 13.85 2.44
CA LEU A 2 -3.79 14.23 3.62
C LEU A 2 -2.98 13.09 4.22
N LEU A 3 -3.57 11.90 4.36
CA LEU A 3 -2.85 10.75 4.91
C LEU A 3 -1.67 10.33 4.03
N TYR A 4 -1.82 10.38 2.72
CA TYR A 4 -0.73 10.04 1.81
C TYR A 4 0.41 11.06 1.90
N HIS A 5 0.10 12.35 1.98
CA HIS A 5 1.10 13.38 2.16
C HIS A 5 1.83 13.23 3.49
N ALA A 6 1.09 12.92 4.56
CA ALA A 6 1.68 12.68 5.88
C ALA A 6 2.61 11.47 5.84
N ALA A 7 2.19 10.38 5.18
CA ALA A 7 3.00 9.18 5.06
C ALA A 7 4.32 9.47 4.32
N ALA A 8 4.24 10.23 3.22
CA ALA A 8 5.42 10.60 2.45
C ALA A 8 6.42 11.38 3.29
N ARG A 9 5.94 12.28 4.15
CA ARG A 9 6.79 13.11 5.00
C ARG A 9 7.38 12.33 6.18
N LEU A 10 6.58 11.46 6.79
CA LEU A 10 7.00 10.70 7.97
C LEU A 10 8.18 9.77 7.67
N ARG A 11 8.27 9.28 6.46
CA ARG A 11 9.31 8.34 6.05
C ARG A 11 10.06 8.80 4.82
N ALA A 12 10.33 10.10 4.71
CA ALA A 12 11.01 10.68 3.55
C ALA A 12 12.40 10.08 3.29
N GLY A 13 13.07 9.58 4.34
CA GLY A 13 14.39 8.96 4.23
C GLY A 13 14.35 7.47 3.88
N ALA A 14 13.17 6.87 3.70
CA ALA A 14 13.03 5.47 3.38
C ALA A 14 12.33 5.31 2.03
N PHE A 15 12.49 4.14 1.41
CA PHE A 15 11.73 3.78 0.23
C PHE A 15 10.35 3.29 0.67
N ASN A 16 9.31 3.94 0.21
CA ASN A 16 7.93 3.59 0.54
C ASN A 16 7.09 3.59 -0.72
N TYR A 17 6.11 2.69 -0.79
CA TYR A 17 5.14 2.71 -1.87
C TYR A 17 3.77 2.29 -1.36
N ILE A 18 2.73 2.88 -1.96
CA ILE A 18 1.34 2.53 -1.65
C ILE A 18 1.08 1.11 -2.13
N SER A 19 0.61 0.26 -1.26
CA SER A 19 0.35 -1.15 -1.57
C SER A 19 -0.74 -1.71 -0.67
N LEU A 20 -0.88 -3.02 -0.68
CA LEU A 20 -1.82 -3.72 0.18
C LEU A 20 -3.25 -3.22 -0.07
N GLU A 21 -4.04 -3.10 0.97
CA GLU A 21 -5.44 -2.72 0.84
C GLU A 21 -5.64 -1.37 0.15
N SER A 22 -4.76 -0.39 0.43
CA SER A 22 -4.91 0.94 -0.17
C SER A 22 -4.75 0.92 -1.69
N ALA A 23 -3.75 0.20 -2.20
CA ALA A 23 -3.56 0.10 -3.65
C ALA A 23 -4.72 -0.63 -4.30
N LEU A 24 -5.21 -1.70 -3.67
CA LEU A 24 -6.32 -2.48 -4.21
C LEU A 24 -7.63 -1.71 -4.13
N SER A 25 -7.86 -0.98 -3.05
CA SER A 25 -9.05 -0.15 -2.91
C SER A 25 -9.08 0.97 -3.95
N ASP A 26 -7.96 1.63 -4.16
CA ASP A 26 -7.86 2.71 -5.15
C ASP A 26 -8.05 2.19 -6.58
N ALA A 27 -7.71 0.91 -6.82
CA ALA A 27 -7.96 0.25 -8.10
C ALA A 27 -9.38 -0.31 -8.22
N GLY A 28 -10.20 -0.19 -7.18
CA GLY A 28 -11.58 -0.67 -7.19
C GLY A 28 -11.76 -2.16 -6.91
N LEU A 29 -10.73 -2.83 -6.40
CA LEU A 29 -10.74 -4.29 -6.22
C LEU A 29 -11.11 -4.73 -4.80
N ILE A 30 -11.12 -3.82 -3.84
CA ILE A 30 -11.54 -4.06 -2.47
C ILE A 30 -12.62 -3.04 -2.12
N SER A 31 -13.71 -3.52 -1.54
CA SER A 31 -14.85 -2.67 -1.21
C SER A 31 -15.04 -2.42 0.29
N GLN A 32 -14.28 -3.12 1.14
CA GLN A 32 -14.47 -3.05 2.60
C GLN A 32 -13.19 -2.70 3.33
N ILE A 33 -12.70 -1.49 3.12
CA ILE A 33 -11.53 -0.96 3.82
C ILE A 33 -11.94 0.31 4.54
N PRO A 34 -11.49 0.56 5.78
CA PRO A 34 -11.78 1.83 6.44
C PRO A 34 -11.32 3.01 5.59
N MET A 35 -12.20 3.98 5.40
CA MET A 35 -11.93 5.13 4.52
C MET A 35 -10.74 5.97 4.98
N ASN A 36 -10.42 5.91 6.28
CA ASN A 36 -9.38 6.73 6.88
C ASN A 36 -8.12 5.92 7.19
N ARG A 37 -7.81 4.95 6.35
CA ARG A 37 -6.61 4.13 6.54
C ARG A 37 -5.82 4.06 5.24
N VAL A 38 -4.51 4.27 5.34
CA VAL A 38 -3.59 4.07 4.21
C VAL A 38 -2.56 3.03 4.57
N THR A 39 -2.22 2.18 3.62
CA THR A 39 -1.27 1.09 3.81
C THR A 39 -0.14 1.21 2.80
N LEU A 40 1.10 1.07 3.29
CA LEU A 40 2.30 1.20 2.48
C LEU A 40 3.28 0.09 2.84
N MET A 41 4.05 -0.34 1.84
CA MET A 41 5.27 -1.12 2.08
C MET A 41 6.42 -0.14 2.25
N SER A 42 7.36 -0.46 3.11
CA SER A 42 8.46 0.44 3.45
C SER A 42 9.76 -0.32 3.68
N SER A 43 10.88 0.29 3.30
CA SER A 43 12.19 -0.24 3.67
C SER A 43 12.50 -0.05 5.16
N GLY A 44 11.75 0.83 5.83
CA GLY A 44 11.85 1.04 7.26
C GLY A 44 11.05 0.00 8.04
N ARG A 45 10.99 0.17 9.36
CA ARG A 45 10.28 -0.76 10.24
C ARG A 45 8.78 -0.76 9.99
N SER A 46 8.13 -1.88 10.25
CA SER A 46 6.69 -1.94 10.32
C SER A 46 6.20 -1.09 11.49
N ALA A 47 5.14 -0.31 11.26
CA ALA A 47 4.57 0.55 12.29
C ALA A 47 3.15 0.94 11.89
N THR A 48 2.31 1.17 12.88
CA THR A 48 0.97 1.71 12.67
C THR A 48 0.87 3.01 13.46
N LEU A 49 0.52 4.08 12.75
CA LEU A 49 0.49 5.42 13.32
C LEU A 49 -0.92 5.98 13.23
N SER A 50 -1.45 6.40 14.38
CA SER A 50 -2.74 7.09 14.41
C SER A 50 -2.54 8.58 14.16
N CYS A 51 -3.27 9.12 13.22
CA CYS A 51 -3.24 10.54 12.86
C CYS A 51 -4.50 11.26 13.36
N GLY A 52 -5.07 10.79 14.45
CA GLY A 52 -6.27 11.37 15.04
C GLY A 52 -7.46 11.32 14.10
N LEU A 53 -8.08 12.47 13.90
CA LEU A 53 -9.27 12.57 13.03
C LEU A 53 -8.97 12.27 11.55
N TYR A 54 -7.70 12.34 11.15
CA TYR A 54 -7.33 12.08 9.76
C TYR A 54 -7.23 10.59 9.43
N GLY A 55 -7.13 9.74 10.45
CA GLY A 55 -7.11 8.29 10.25
C GLY A 55 -5.81 7.63 10.66
N THR A 56 -5.47 6.53 10.02
CA THR A 56 -4.35 5.68 10.39
C THR A 56 -3.44 5.42 9.20
N ILE A 57 -2.14 5.45 9.44
CA ILE A 57 -1.12 5.09 8.44
C ILE A 57 -0.45 3.81 8.91
N GLU A 58 -0.43 2.80 8.06
CA GLU A 58 0.26 1.55 8.36
C GLU A 58 1.42 1.35 7.39
N PHE A 59 2.62 1.17 7.95
CA PHE A 59 3.82 0.79 7.19
C PHE A 59 4.11 -0.67 7.45
N VAL A 60 4.34 -1.44 6.40
CA VAL A 60 4.74 -2.85 6.49
C VAL A 60 6.14 -2.99 5.91
N HIS A 61 7.07 -3.57 6.66
CA HIS A 61 8.45 -3.69 6.22
C HIS A 61 8.59 -4.62 5.01
N THR A 62 9.43 -4.22 4.06
CA THR A 62 9.85 -5.06 2.94
C THR A 62 11.35 -4.95 2.74
N LYS A 63 11.98 -6.05 2.34
CA LYS A 63 13.38 -6.07 1.97
C LYS A 63 13.62 -5.70 0.50
N LYS A 64 12.56 -5.61 -0.29
CA LYS A 64 12.65 -5.30 -1.71
C LYS A 64 12.97 -3.83 -1.91
N GLY A 65 13.89 -3.55 -2.83
CA GLY A 65 14.29 -2.19 -3.15
C GLY A 65 13.64 -1.66 -4.43
N PRO A 66 13.81 -0.35 -4.71
CA PRO A 66 13.20 0.24 -5.91
C PRO A 66 13.69 -0.40 -7.21
N ALA A 67 14.94 -0.83 -7.27
CA ALA A 67 15.45 -1.47 -8.49
C ALA A 67 14.76 -2.79 -8.81
N GLU A 68 14.37 -3.55 -7.78
CA GLU A 68 13.66 -4.82 -7.95
C GLU A 68 12.22 -4.63 -8.39
N LEU A 69 11.62 -3.51 -8.03
CA LEU A 69 10.19 -3.26 -8.19
C LEU A 69 9.86 -2.25 -9.28
N ALA A 70 10.87 -1.71 -9.97
CA ALA A 70 10.70 -0.60 -10.90
C ALA A 70 9.58 -0.83 -11.93
N ASP A 71 9.49 -2.05 -12.46
CA ASP A 71 8.48 -2.39 -13.48
C ASP A 71 7.08 -2.52 -12.92
N GLN A 72 6.94 -2.53 -11.61
CA GLN A 72 5.67 -2.78 -10.92
C GLN A 72 5.18 -1.57 -10.13
N LEU A 73 5.87 -0.44 -10.28
CA LEU A 73 5.54 0.80 -9.57
C LEU A 73 5.22 1.90 -10.55
N VAL A 74 4.25 2.73 -10.18
CA VAL A 74 3.90 3.94 -10.91
C VAL A 74 3.95 5.10 -9.91
N TYR A 75 4.60 6.19 -10.28
CA TYR A 75 4.67 7.37 -9.41
C TYR A 75 3.35 8.12 -9.44
N ASP A 76 2.79 8.38 -8.29
CA ASP A 76 1.58 9.17 -8.13
C ASP A 76 1.95 10.56 -7.63
N SER A 77 1.95 11.53 -8.53
CA SER A 77 2.35 12.91 -8.20
C SER A 77 1.37 13.60 -7.25
N ARG A 78 0.13 13.14 -7.19
CA ARG A 78 -0.86 13.71 -6.26
C ARG A 78 -0.53 13.36 -4.81
N CYS A 79 0.07 12.20 -4.59
CA CYS A 79 0.43 11.72 -3.25
C CYS A 79 1.92 11.90 -2.96
N HIS A 80 2.73 12.22 -3.96
CA HIS A 80 4.19 12.23 -3.87
C HIS A 80 4.77 10.90 -3.41
N LEU A 81 4.15 9.80 -3.87
CA LEU A 81 4.51 8.44 -3.50
C LEU A 81 4.45 7.53 -4.73
N TRP A 82 5.24 6.47 -4.70
CA TRP A 82 5.11 5.39 -5.66
C TRP A 82 3.90 4.53 -5.29
N ARG A 83 3.30 3.93 -6.29
CA ARG A 83 2.11 3.10 -6.13
C ARG A 83 2.35 1.74 -6.77
N ALA A 84 2.03 0.67 -6.06
CA ALA A 84 2.15 -0.69 -6.57
C ALA A 84 1.11 -0.96 -7.66
N SER A 85 1.51 -1.76 -8.65
CA SER A 85 0.55 -2.36 -9.57
C SER A 85 -0.36 -3.31 -8.79
N VAL A 86 -1.50 -3.66 -9.39
CA VAL A 86 -2.42 -4.63 -8.77
C VAL A 86 -1.71 -5.95 -8.47
N ALA A 87 -0.90 -6.45 -9.40
CA ALA A 87 -0.17 -7.70 -9.21
C ALA A 87 0.79 -7.63 -8.03
N LEU A 88 1.53 -6.52 -7.90
CA LEU A 88 2.44 -6.35 -6.77
C LEU A 88 1.67 -6.21 -5.46
N ALA A 89 0.59 -5.45 -5.44
CA ALA A 89 -0.22 -5.27 -4.24
C ALA A 89 -0.78 -6.60 -3.75
N LEU A 90 -1.24 -7.46 -4.65
CA LEU A 90 -1.75 -8.79 -4.29
C LEU A 90 -0.64 -9.68 -3.73
N ARG A 91 0.55 -9.63 -4.32
CA ARG A 91 1.71 -10.36 -3.78
C ARG A 91 2.09 -9.86 -2.40
N ASP A 92 2.04 -8.56 -2.18
CA ASP A 92 2.33 -7.97 -0.87
C ASP A 92 1.28 -8.39 0.17
N MET A 93 0.01 -8.45 -0.20
CA MET A 93 -1.05 -8.96 0.67
C MET A 93 -0.76 -10.38 1.13
N LYS A 94 -0.37 -11.23 0.19
CA LYS A 94 -0.03 -12.62 0.49
C LYS A 94 1.20 -12.73 1.38
N ALA A 95 2.25 -11.97 1.06
CA ALA A 95 3.48 -11.96 1.85
C ALA A 95 3.25 -11.46 3.28
N ALA A 96 2.37 -10.47 3.44
CA ALA A 96 2.03 -9.92 4.75
C ALA A 96 0.92 -10.71 5.46
N ARG A 97 0.44 -11.78 4.85
CA ARG A 97 -0.64 -12.62 5.37
C ARG A 97 -1.94 -11.83 5.58
N ARG A 98 -2.21 -10.91 4.66
CA ARG A 98 -3.45 -10.14 4.67
C ARG A 98 -4.61 -11.01 4.15
N ASP A 99 -5.82 -10.58 4.49
CA ASP A 99 -7.05 -11.28 4.10
C ASP A 99 -7.40 -11.01 2.63
N LEU A 100 -7.23 -12.02 1.78
CA LEU A 100 -7.56 -11.92 0.37
C LEU A 100 -9.06 -12.07 0.09
N ASP A 101 -9.86 -12.42 1.08
CA ASP A 101 -11.30 -12.51 0.91
C ASP A 101 -11.95 -11.15 0.65
N LEU A 102 -11.23 -10.07 0.94
CA LEU A 102 -11.66 -8.71 0.62
C LEU A 102 -11.53 -8.38 -0.87
N VAL A 103 -10.71 -9.15 -1.61
CA VAL A 103 -10.47 -8.94 -3.03
C VAL A 103 -11.60 -9.57 -3.83
N GLN A 104 -12.03 -8.90 -4.92
CA GLN A 104 -13.07 -9.43 -5.79
C GLN A 104 -12.62 -10.77 -6.37
N GLU A 105 -13.54 -11.73 -6.42
CA GLU A 105 -13.24 -13.12 -6.73
C GLU A 105 -12.51 -13.30 -8.06
N GLU A 106 -12.96 -12.63 -9.11
CA GLU A 106 -12.36 -12.76 -10.44
C GLU A 106 -10.91 -12.30 -10.48
N VAL A 107 -10.54 -11.36 -9.63
CA VAL A 107 -9.16 -10.87 -9.55
C VAL A 107 -8.32 -11.81 -8.69
N ALA A 108 -8.87 -12.32 -7.61
CA ALA A 108 -8.17 -13.25 -6.74
C ALA A 108 -7.80 -14.53 -7.48
N ASP A 109 -8.69 -15.04 -8.32
CA ASP A 109 -8.43 -16.23 -9.12
C ASP A 109 -7.29 -16.00 -10.11
N ASP A 110 -7.26 -14.85 -10.77
CA ASP A 110 -6.20 -14.50 -11.72
C ASP A 110 -4.85 -14.31 -11.04
N ALA A 111 -4.84 -13.88 -9.78
CA ALA A 111 -3.62 -13.61 -9.03
C ALA A 111 -3.02 -14.87 -8.40
N LEU A 112 -3.81 -15.87 -8.22
CA LEU A 112 -3.40 -17.11 -7.57
C LEU A 112 -2.98 -18.18 -8.57
#